data_480bc1b9afc5cf400e8bffd74f7cd2af
#
_entry.id   480bc1b9afc5cf400e8bffd74f7cd2af
#
_cell.length_a   1.000
_cell.length_b   1.000
_cell.length_c   1.000
_cell.angle_alpha   90.00
_cell.angle_beta   90.00
_cell.angle_gamma   90.00
#
_symmetry.space_group_name_H-M   'P 1'
#
loop_
_entity.id
_entity.type
_entity.pdbx_description
1 polymer ?
#
loop_
_entity_poly.entity_id
_entity_poly.type
_entity_poly.pdbx_seq_one_letter_code
_entity_poly.pdbx_strand_id
1 'polypeptide(L)'
;RSTLFPYTTLFRSVVIRESDYRRGLIMCSIMGYCGVCDDLEAFQKGFDKTISRGPDDSRIVDTGNGLLGFHRLAIMGLTASGMQPFSLGGSYVVCNGEIFGFERLRESLSDRYTFQSDSDCEVLLPLYETYGTEMFRMLDAEFACIIYDGKTQGYIAARDPIGIRPLYYGYDKKGIIVFASEAKNLIGLCEKIRPFPPGHYYKDGEFVCYCDITKVDEICQDDLEQVCANIREKLVTGIEKRLVADAKVGFLLSGGLDSSLVCAVAARKSKTPIRTFAIGMQKDAIDLKYAKEVADYIGSEHTEVIITKEDVLSALEDVIGLLGTFDITTIRASIGMYLVCKAIHEQTDIRVLLTGEISDELFGYKYTDFAPSAQAFQKESEKRVRELHMYDVLRADRCISVNSLEARVPFGDLDFVRYVMAIDPEKKQNVYRKGKYLLRHAFEKGDYLPEHILWREKAAFSDAVGHSMVDDLKEYADTCYTEEAFEKERQKYTYAQPFTKESLLYREIFEKYYPGQAEMIAGFWMPNQEWEGCDVTDPSARVLANYGASGE
;
A
#
# COMPACT_ATOMS: atom_id res chain seq x y z
N ARG A 1 -35.39 -52.59 21.26
CA ARG A 1 -34.37 -52.52 20.16
C ARG A 1 -33.95 -51.10 19.97
N SER A 2 -32.69 -50.84 20.36
CA SER A 2 -31.93 -49.63 20.08
C SER A 2 -31.53 -49.56 18.61
N THR A 3 -31.68 -48.39 17.98
CA THR A 3 -30.99 -48.08 16.72
C THR A 3 -30.30 -46.73 16.87
N LEU A 4 -28.99 -46.80 16.95
CA LEU A 4 -28.05 -45.70 16.79
C LEU A 4 -28.17 -45.13 15.36
N PHE A 5 -28.25 -43.82 15.26
CA PHE A 5 -27.97 -43.08 14.01
C PHE A 5 -26.59 -42.43 14.10
N PRO A 6 -25.76 -42.56 13.07
CA PRO A 6 -24.47 -41.91 13.04
C PRO A 6 -24.65 -40.43 12.67
N TYR A 7 -23.98 -39.55 13.42
CA TYR A 7 -23.83 -38.15 13.10
C TYR A 7 -22.90 -38.02 11.88
N THR A 8 -23.47 -37.76 10.72
CA THR A 8 -22.76 -37.26 9.56
C THR A 8 -22.77 -35.73 9.65
N THR A 9 -21.61 -35.14 9.93
CA THR A 9 -21.38 -33.70 9.89
C THR A 9 -21.49 -33.22 8.43
N LEU A 10 -22.62 -32.63 8.09
CA LEU A 10 -22.84 -31.99 6.80
C LEU A 10 -22.10 -30.66 6.78
N PHE A 11 -21.00 -30.62 6.03
CA PHE A 11 -20.35 -29.39 5.61
C PHE A 11 -21.35 -28.52 4.84
N ARG A 12 -21.85 -27.45 5.45
CA ARG A 12 -22.60 -26.42 4.74
C ARG A 12 -21.62 -25.38 4.19
N SER A 13 -21.13 -25.62 2.98
CA SER A 13 -20.64 -24.53 2.14
C SER A 13 -21.84 -23.75 1.63
N VAL A 14 -22.02 -22.52 2.09
CA VAL A 14 -23.01 -21.60 1.51
C VAL A 14 -22.42 -21.08 0.20
N VAL A 15 -22.77 -21.71 -0.89
CA VAL A 15 -22.51 -21.19 -2.24
C VAL A 15 -23.62 -20.19 -2.54
N ILE A 16 -23.29 -18.91 -2.54
CA ILE A 16 -24.19 -17.85 -3.02
C ILE A 16 -24.15 -17.88 -4.55
N ARG A 17 -25.33 -18.07 -5.16
CA ARG A 17 -25.51 -18.10 -6.61
C ARG A 17 -25.31 -16.72 -7.21
N GLU A 18 -24.69 -16.74 -8.41
CA GLU A 18 -24.60 -15.64 -9.35
C GLU A 18 -25.91 -14.87 -9.48
N SER A 19 -25.87 -13.57 -9.25
CA SER A 19 -26.81 -12.62 -9.83
C SER A 19 -26.06 -11.36 -10.24
N ASP A 20 -26.00 -11.16 -11.54
CA ASP A 20 -25.82 -9.90 -12.29
C ASP A 20 -25.00 -8.78 -11.63
N TYR A 21 -23.66 -8.98 -11.55
CA TYR A 21 -22.73 -7.87 -11.53
C TYR A 21 -21.77 -7.98 -12.73
N ARG A 22 -21.71 -6.90 -13.51
CA ARG A 22 -20.82 -6.74 -14.66
C ARG A 22 -19.38 -7.05 -14.22
N ARG A 23 -18.68 -7.84 -15.02
CA ARG A 23 -17.32 -8.32 -14.83
C ARG A 23 -16.35 -7.19 -14.48
N GLY A 24 -16.10 -6.99 -13.22
CA GLY A 24 -15.04 -6.14 -12.67
C GLY A 24 -14.07 -7.03 -11.90
N LEU A 25 -12.79 -6.84 -12.08
CA LEU A 25 -11.69 -7.72 -11.67
C LEU A 25 -10.82 -7.00 -10.63
N ILE A 26 -10.34 -7.65 -9.50
CA ILE A 26 -9.89 -6.88 -8.31
C ILE A 26 -8.93 -7.62 -7.35
N MET A 27 -8.14 -6.86 -6.46
CA MET A 27 -7.19 -7.32 -5.44
C MET A 27 -7.85 -8.10 -4.28
N CYS A 28 -7.12 -9.05 -3.63
CA CYS A 28 -7.62 -9.84 -2.51
C CYS A 28 -8.00 -9.00 -1.28
N SER A 29 -8.94 -9.53 -0.48
CA SER A 29 -9.31 -9.03 0.84
C SER A 29 -9.51 -10.18 1.81
N ILE A 30 -9.08 -9.99 3.07
CA ILE A 30 -9.22 -10.97 4.15
C ILE A 30 -9.97 -10.37 5.31
N MET A 31 -10.72 -11.22 6.03
CA MET A 31 -11.36 -10.88 7.30
C MET A 31 -11.36 -12.11 8.21
N GLY A 32 -11.08 -11.91 9.50
CA GLY A 32 -11.10 -12.97 10.51
C GLY A 32 -11.79 -12.51 11.78
N TYR A 33 -12.79 -13.26 12.24
CA TYR A 33 -13.43 -13.11 13.54
C TYR A 33 -12.91 -14.24 14.44
N CYS A 34 -12.10 -13.91 15.44
CA CYS A 34 -11.27 -14.87 16.17
C CYS A 34 -11.95 -15.37 17.46
N GLY A 35 -13.16 -15.87 17.36
CA GLY A 35 -13.97 -16.41 18.44
C GLY A 35 -15.37 -16.77 17.94
N VAL A 36 -16.26 -17.21 18.83
CA VAL A 36 -17.62 -17.54 18.48
C VAL A 36 -18.38 -16.29 18.03
N CYS A 37 -18.77 -16.26 16.76
CA CYS A 37 -19.49 -15.15 16.15
C CYS A 37 -21.01 -15.37 16.31
N ASP A 38 -21.69 -14.51 17.08
CA ASP A 38 -23.14 -14.59 17.25
C ASP A 38 -23.91 -13.89 16.14
N ASP A 39 -23.28 -12.98 15.42
CA ASP A 39 -23.91 -12.16 14.37
C ASP A 39 -23.20 -12.36 13.04
N LEU A 40 -23.54 -13.46 12.37
CA LEU A 40 -23.03 -13.80 11.04
C LEU A 40 -23.41 -12.77 9.99
N GLU A 41 -24.59 -12.13 10.13
CA GLU A 41 -25.05 -11.11 9.20
C GLU A 41 -24.18 -9.85 9.28
N ALA A 42 -23.85 -9.41 10.49
CA ALA A 42 -22.94 -8.27 10.69
C ALA A 42 -21.54 -8.58 10.17
N PHE A 43 -21.02 -9.80 10.37
CA PHE A 43 -19.75 -10.23 9.79
C PHE A 43 -19.80 -10.20 8.26
N GLN A 44 -20.81 -10.80 7.63
CA GLN A 44 -20.98 -10.83 6.19
C GLN A 44 -21.07 -9.41 5.63
N LYS A 45 -21.91 -8.55 6.22
CA LYS A 45 -22.06 -7.15 5.81
C LYS A 45 -20.75 -6.36 5.93
N GLY A 46 -19.96 -6.62 6.99
CA GLY A 46 -18.63 -6.06 7.14
C GLY A 46 -17.69 -6.55 6.03
N PHE A 47 -17.65 -7.85 5.80
CA PHE A 47 -16.80 -8.49 4.80
C PHE A 47 -17.10 -7.98 3.38
N ASP A 48 -18.37 -7.87 2.99
CA ASP A 48 -18.79 -7.46 1.65
C ASP A 48 -18.40 -6.01 1.29
N LYS A 49 -18.07 -5.15 2.27
CA LYS A 49 -17.58 -3.79 2.00
C LYS A 49 -16.28 -3.75 1.21
N THR A 50 -15.54 -4.85 1.16
CA THR A 50 -14.30 -4.98 0.37
C THR A 50 -14.40 -5.98 -0.78
N ILE A 51 -15.62 -6.34 -1.19
CA ILE A 51 -15.83 -7.22 -2.36
C ILE A 51 -15.19 -6.61 -3.61
N SER A 52 -15.12 -5.28 -3.70
CA SER A 52 -14.40 -4.57 -4.75
C SER A 52 -12.91 -4.92 -4.81
N ARG A 53 -12.26 -5.41 -3.80
CA ARG A 53 -10.87 -5.89 -3.81
C ARG A 53 -10.72 -7.30 -4.42
N GLY A 54 -11.71 -8.18 -4.30
CA GLY A 54 -11.63 -9.57 -4.74
C GLY A 54 -12.96 -10.13 -5.26
N PRO A 55 -13.46 -9.72 -6.43
CA PRO A 55 -14.76 -10.17 -6.92
C PRO A 55 -14.70 -11.43 -7.78
N ASP A 56 -13.49 -11.97 -8.07
CA ASP A 56 -13.40 -13.19 -8.88
C ASP A 56 -14.05 -14.37 -8.16
N ASP A 57 -13.91 -14.43 -6.83
CA ASP A 57 -14.56 -15.42 -5.98
C ASP A 57 -14.58 -14.94 -4.51
N SER A 58 -15.52 -15.46 -3.70
CA SER A 58 -15.67 -15.13 -2.28
C SER A 58 -15.96 -16.37 -1.46
N ARG A 59 -15.28 -16.50 -0.32
CA ARG A 59 -15.49 -17.64 0.57
C ARG A 59 -15.43 -17.22 2.03
N ILE A 60 -16.35 -17.74 2.84
CA ILE A 60 -16.28 -17.69 4.29
C ILE A 60 -16.22 -19.13 4.79
N VAL A 61 -15.30 -19.40 5.72
CA VAL A 61 -15.13 -20.69 6.37
C VAL A 61 -15.36 -20.52 7.86
N ASP A 62 -16.21 -21.35 8.43
CA ASP A 62 -16.36 -21.54 9.87
C ASP A 62 -15.29 -22.53 10.34
N THR A 63 -14.39 -22.09 11.22
CA THR A 63 -13.33 -22.90 11.79
C THR A 63 -13.78 -23.72 13.01
N GLY A 64 -15.03 -23.58 13.42
CA GLY A 64 -15.58 -24.12 14.67
C GLY A 64 -15.30 -23.24 15.90
N ASN A 65 -14.36 -22.29 15.82
CA ASN A 65 -14.04 -21.32 16.85
C ASN A 65 -13.85 -19.92 16.25
N GLY A 66 -14.56 -19.60 15.18
CA GLY A 66 -14.53 -18.30 14.52
C GLY A 66 -14.70 -18.41 13.00
N LEU A 67 -14.50 -17.30 12.31
CA LEU A 67 -14.75 -17.16 10.88
C LEU A 67 -13.52 -16.63 10.15
N LEU A 68 -13.24 -17.18 8.96
CA LEU A 68 -12.28 -16.64 8.01
C LEU A 68 -12.97 -16.33 6.69
N GLY A 69 -12.87 -15.08 6.24
CA GLY A 69 -13.38 -14.60 4.95
C GLY A 69 -12.26 -14.26 3.98
N PHE A 70 -12.44 -14.60 2.73
CA PHE A 70 -11.50 -14.32 1.64
C PHE A 70 -12.26 -13.90 0.38
N HIS A 71 -11.97 -12.69 -0.11
CA HIS A 71 -12.31 -12.26 -1.46
C HIS A 71 -11.08 -12.43 -2.34
N ARG A 72 -11.22 -13.07 -3.48
CA ARG A 72 -10.12 -13.43 -4.37
C ARG A 72 -9.96 -12.47 -5.52
N LEU A 73 -8.72 -12.03 -5.77
CA LEU A 73 -8.21 -11.61 -7.07
C LEU A 73 -7.20 -12.65 -7.55
N ALA A 74 -7.40 -13.18 -8.76
CA ALA A 74 -6.48 -14.15 -9.35
C ALA A 74 -5.33 -13.42 -10.07
N ILE A 75 -4.15 -13.33 -9.42
CA ILE A 75 -2.89 -12.78 -9.96
C ILE A 75 -1.91 -13.91 -10.23
N MET A 76 -1.71 -14.80 -9.25
CA MET A 76 -0.93 -16.02 -9.33
C MET A 76 -1.86 -17.23 -9.20
N GLY A 77 -1.56 -18.31 -9.94
CA GLY A 77 -2.37 -19.51 -9.91
C GLY A 77 -3.82 -19.26 -10.32
N LEU A 78 -4.06 -18.84 -11.55
CA LEU A 78 -5.38 -18.38 -12.06
C LEU A 78 -6.50 -19.43 -11.99
N THR A 79 -6.19 -20.69 -11.63
CA THR A 79 -7.16 -21.77 -11.52
C THR A 79 -7.94 -21.72 -10.20
N ALA A 80 -9.07 -22.47 -10.15
CA ALA A 80 -9.88 -22.56 -8.94
C ALA A 80 -9.14 -23.14 -7.71
N SER A 81 -8.05 -23.91 -7.90
CA SER A 81 -7.22 -24.47 -6.83
C SER A 81 -6.49 -23.39 -6.00
N GLY A 82 -6.27 -22.19 -6.56
CA GLY A 82 -5.71 -21.05 -5.81
C GLY A 82 -6.71 -20.32 -4.90
N MET A 83 -7.93 -20.83 -4.74
CA MET A 83 -8.94 -20.22 -3.85
C MET A 83 -8.66 -20.51 -2.39
N GLN A 84 -8.63 -19.45 -1.59
CA GLN A 84 -8.42 -19.53 -0.14
C GLN A 84 -9.77 -19.57 0.63
N PRO A 85 -9.79 -19.97 1.92
CA PRO A 85 -8.65 -20.39 2.75
C PRO A 85 -7.97 -21.67 2.27
N PHE A 86 -6.64 -21.72 2.31
CA PHE A 86 -5.93 -23.00 2.22
C PHE A 86 -6.06 -23.74 3.55
N SER A 87 -6.03 -25.08 3.50
CA SER A 87 -6.18 -25.92 4.69
C SER A 87 -5.09 -27.01 4.78
N LEU A 88 -4.63 -27.27 6.00
CA LEU A 88 -3.66 -28.32 6.29
C LEU A 88 -3.85 -28.81 7.73
N GLY A 89 -4.13 -30.10 7.92
CA GLY A 89 -4.20 -30.71 9.25
C GLY A 89 -5.25 -30.09 10.19
N GLY A 90 -6.32 -29.49 9.68
CA GLY A 90 -7.33 -28.77 10.46
C GLY A 90 -7.01 -27.28 10.69
N SER A 91 -5.85 -26.82 10.27
CA SER A 91 -5.48 -25.40 10.24
C SER A 91 -5.93 -24.77 8.93
N TYR A 92 -6.15 -23.43 8.95
CA TYR A 92 -6.56 -22.65 7.79
C TYR A 92 -5.73 -21.37 7.69
N VAL A 93 -5.49 -20.88 6.48
CA VAL A 93 -4.89 -19.55 6.23
C VAL A 93 -5.62 -18.79 5.15
N VAL A 94 -5.80 -17.49 5.39
CA VAL A 94 -6.13 -16.50 4.38
C VAL A 94 -5.02 -15.46 4.32
N CYS A 95 -4.62 -15.09 3.10
CA CYS A 95 -3.55 -14.15 2.86
C CYS A 95 -3.94 -13.20 1.72
N ASN A 96 -3.81 -11.90 1.97
CA ASN A 96 -3.77 -10.88 0.95
C ASN A 96 -2.31 -10.52 0.75
N GLY A 97 -1.67 -10.99 -0.33
CA GLY A 97 -0.26 -10.73 -0.54
C GLY A 97 0.34 -11.49 -1.71
N GLU A 98 1.62 -11.23 -1.89
CA GLU A 98 2.51 -11.85 -2.87
C GLU A 98 3.80 -12.31 -2.16
N ILE A 99 4.17 -13.57 -2.31
CA ILE A 99 5.37 -14.16 -1.70
C ILE A 99 6.40 -14.40 -2.79
N PHE A 100 7.42 -13.55 -2.82
CA PHE A 100 8.47 -13.61 -3.84
C PHE A 100 9.41 -14.81 -3.59
N GLY A 101 9.77 -15.49 -4.67
CA GLY A 101 10.65 -16.66 -4.61
C GLY A 101 10.03 -17.87 -3.90
N PHE A 102 8.70 -17.97 -3.88
CA PHE A 102 7.94 -19.07 -3.26
C PHE A 102 8.30 -20.45 -3.84
N GLU A 103 8.80 -20.51 -5.07
CA GLU A 103 9.23 -21.76 -5.68
C GLU A 103 10.36 -22.45 -4.88
N ARG A 104 11.31 -21.66 -4.35
CA ARG A 104 12.39 -22.18 -3.49
C ARG A 104 11.84 -22.68 -2.14
N LEU A 105 10.83 -22.00 -1.61
CA LEU A 105 10.14 -22.44 -0.39
C LEU A 105 9.40 -23.76 -0.63
N ARG A 106 8.71 -23.89 -1.76
CA ARG A 106 8.06 -25.15 -2.19
C ARG A 106 9.06 -26.28 -2.31
N GLU A 107 10.19 -26.03 -2.99
CA GLU A 107 11.25 -27.02 -3.15
C GLU A 107 11.76 -27.52 -1.79
N SER A 108 12.01 -26.61 -0.85
CA SER A 108 12.48 -26.94 0.50
C SER A 108 11.48 -27.75 1.35
N LEU A 109 10.20 -27.70 0.99
CA LEU A 109 9.11 -28.39 1.70
C LEU A 109 8.60 -29.64 0.95
N SER A 110 9.10 -29.92 -0.25
CA SER A 110 8.58 -30.96 -1.15
C SER A 110 8.63 -32.38 -0.59
N ASP A 111 9.60 -32.68 0.31
CA ASP A 111 9.71 -33.95 0.98
C ASP A 111 8.61 -34.19 2.03
N ARG A 112 7.95 -33.17 2.49
CA ARG A 112 6.97 -33.18 3.59
C ARG A 112 5.57 -32.81 3.19
N TYR A 113 5.43 -32.06 2.09
CA TYR A 113 4.15 -31.52 1.65
C TYR A 113 3.98 -31.59 0.13
N THR A 114 2.78 -31.98 -0.31
CA THR A 114 2.39 -31.96 -1.73
C THR A 114 1.46 -30.78 -1.99
N PHE A 115 1.94 -29.80 -2.74
CA PHE A 115 1.19 -28.60 -3.09
C PHE A 115 0.04 -28.94 -4.06
N GLN A 116 -1.11 -28.31 -3.83
CA GLN A 116 -2.35 -28.58 -4.56
C GLN A 116 -2.70 -27.48 -5.57
N SER A 117 -2.02 -26.33 -5.50
CA SER A 117 -2.24 -25.18 -6.38
C SER A 117 -0.94 -24.58 -6.86
N ASP A 118 -1.05 -23.65 -7.80
CA ASP A 118 0.08 -22.83 -8.26
C ASP A 118 0.17 -21.49 -7.51
N SER A 119 -0.67 -21.27 -6.47
CA SER A 119 -0.63 -20.06 -5.66
C SER A 119 0.61 -20.02 -4.77
N ASP A 120 1.27 -18.89 -4.75
CA ASP A 120 2.39 -18.58 -3.87
C ASP A 120 2.02 -18.68 -2.38
N CYS A 121 0.81 -18.23 -2.00
CA CYS A 121 0.34 -18.23 -0.62
C CYS A 121 0.09 -19.62 -0.02
N GLU A 122 0.05 -20.68 -0.83
CA GLU A 122 -0.10 -22.05 -0.31
C GLU A 122 1.08 -22.49 0.56
N VAL A 123 2.26 -21.87 0.40
CA VAL A 123 3.45 -22.18 1.23
C VAL A 123 3.28 -21.83 2.71
N LEU A 124 2.34 -20.93 3.05
CA LEU A 124 2.23 -20.37 4.40
C LEU A 124 1.90 -21.43 5.47
N LEU A 125 0.95 -22.33 5.23
CA LEU A 125 0.62 -23.36 6.21
C LEU A 125 1.74 -24.38 6.38
N PRO A 126 2.37 -24.95 5.33
CA PRO A 126 3.53 -25.82 5.49
C PRO A 126 4.71 -25.15 6.21
N LEU A 127 4.95 -23.86 5.96
CA LEU A 127 5.97 -23.10 6.70
C LEU A 127 5.60 -22.94 8.18
N TYR A 128 4.33 -22.59 8.47
CA TYR A 128 3.85 -22.46 9.85
C TYR A 128 3.95 -23.80 10.61
N GLU A 129 3.53 -24.90 9.99
CA GLU A 129 3.64 -26.24 10.57
C GLU A 129 5.09 -26.63 10.89
N THR A 130 6.05 -26.16 10.08
CA THR A 130 7.46 -26.51 10.21
C THR A 130 8.22 -25.58 11.16
N TYR A 131 7.97 -24.28 11.10
CA TYR A 131 8.79 -23.26 11.77
C TYR A 131 7.99 -22.40 12.77
N GLY A 132 6.68 -22.62 12.92
CA GLY A 132 5.83 -21.76 13.75
C GLY A 132 5.89 -20.31 13.29
N THR A 133 5.88 -19.37 14.25
CA THR A 133 5.92 -17.93 13.94
C THR A 133 7.27 -17.44 13.40
N GLU A 134 8.35 -18.23 13.54
CA GLU A 134 9.65 -17.87 12.92
C GLU A 134 9.60 -17.83 11.40
N MET A 135 8.60 -18.47 10.79
CA MET A 135 8.38 -18.39 9.35
C MET A 135 8.29 -16.95 8.83
N PHE A 136 7.72 -16.01 9.61
CA PHE A 136 7.54 -14.62 9.17
C PHE A 136 8.87 -13.90 8.89
N ARG A 137 9.97 -14.32 9.53
CA ARG A 137 11.32 -13.80 9.26
C ARG A 137 11.92 -14.34 7.96
N MET A 138 11.37 -15.45 7.45
CA MET A 138 11.87 -16.14 6.25
C MET A 138 11.21 -15.60 4.96
N LEU A 139 10.11 -14.87 5.09
CA LEU A 139 9.34 -14.39 3.94
C LEU A 139 9.98 -13.14 3.32
N ASP A 140 10.19 -13.19 2.01
CA ASP A 140 10.36 -12.01 1.14
C ASP A 140 8.99 -11.77 0.49
N ALA A 141 8.20 -10.84 1.06
CA ALA A 141 6.80 -10.75 0.71
C ALA A 141 6.18 -9.38 1.04
N GLU A 142 5.17 -9.04 0.26
CA GLU A 142 4.19 -8.00 0.57
C GLU A 142 2.92 -8.70 1.03
N PHE A 143 2.62 -8.74 2.33
CA PHE A 143 1.54 -9.61 2.81
C PHE A 143 0.81 -9.11 4.06
N ALA A 144 -0.45 -9.53 4.18
CA ALA A 144 -1.20 -9.60 5.41
C ALA A 144 -1.91 -10.96 5.46
N CYS A 145 -1.78 -11.71 6.54
CA CYS A 145 -2.40 -13.02 6.66
C CYS A 145 -3.06 -13.25 8.02
N ILE A 146 -4.02 -14.18 8.04
CA ILE A 146 -4.66 -14.68 9.25
C ILE A 146 -4.61 -16.21 9.17
N ILE A 147 -4.04 -16.84 10.20
CA ILE A 147 -3.92 -18.30 10.35
C ILE A 147 -4.81 -18.72 11.51
N TYR A 148 -5.65 -19.71 11.30
CA TYR A 148 -6.27 -20.50 12.36
C TYR A 148 -5.45 -21.77 12.56
N ASP A 149 -4.95 -21.99 13.76
CA ASP A 149 -4.22 -23.18 14.13
C ASP A 149 -5.18 -24.22 14.72
N GLY A 150 -5.45 -25.27 13.97
CA GLY A 150 -6.36 -26.35 14.39
C GLY A 150 -5.88 -27.14 15.60
N LYS A 151 -4.57 -27.12 15.94
CA LYS A 151 -4.02 -27.84 17.09
C LYS A 151 -4.28 -27.08 18.39
N THR A 152 -4.07 -25.76 18.39
CA THR A 152 -4.25 -24.89 19.55
C THR A 152 -5.64 -24.25 19.59
N GLN A 153 -6.39 -24.33 18.49
CA GLN A 153 -7.65 -23.60 18.26
C GLN A 153 -7.52 -22.08 18.40
N GLY A 154 -6.31 -21.57 18.21
CA GLY A 154 -5.96 -20.15 18.30
C GLY A 154 -5.82 -19.48 16.93
N TYR A 155 -5.73 -18.17 16.95
CA TYR A 155 -5.53 -17.35 15.75
C TYR A 155 -4.21 -16.60 15.79
N ILE A 156 -3.55 -16.57 14.65
CA ILE A 156 -2.35 -15.77 14.40
C ILE A 156 -2.67 -14.82 13.24
N ALA A 157 -2.31 -13.56 13.37
CA ALA A 157 -2.33 -12.62 12.26
C ALA A 157 -0.95 -12.00 12.08
N ALA A 158 -0.55 -11.70 10.85
CA ALA A 158 0.74 -11.06 10.60
C ALA A 158 0.68 -10.11 9.40
N ARG A 159 1.57 -9.11 9.41
CA ARG A 159 1.68 -8.10 8.38
C ARG A 159 3.14 -7.88 7.99
N ASP A 160 3.41 -7.63 6.71
CA ASP A 160 4.75 -7.38 6.18
C ASP A 160 5.48 -6.24 6.89
N PRO A 161 6.85 -6.18 6.82
CA PRO A 161 7.66 -5.24 7.59
C PRO A 161 7.46 -3.75 7.25
N ILE A 162 6.90 -3.43 6.09
CA ILE A 162 6.61 -2.05 5.65
C ILE A 162 5.11 -1.73 5.83
N GLY A 163 4.27 -2.77 5.86
CA GLY A 163 2.82 -2.63 5.88
C GLY A 163 2.24 -2.30 4.51
N ILE A 164 2.87 -2.83 3.43
CA ILE A 164 2.41 -2.66 2.05
C ILE A 164 1.01 -3.21 1.90
N ARG A 165 0.78 -4.44 2.38
CA ARG A 165 -0.59 -4.96 2.42
C ARG A 165 -1.30 -4.49 3.69
N PRO A 166 -2.55 -4.01 3.54
CA PRO A 166 -3.27 -3.47 4.67
C PRO A 166 -3.80 -4.57 5.59
N LEU A 167 -3.75 -4.27 6.89
CA LEU A 167 -4.43 -5.03 7.92
C LEU A 167 -4.84 -4.09 9.06
N TYR A 168 -6.07 -4.26 9.53
CA TYR A 168 -6.64 -3.54 10.67
C TYR A 168 -7.17 -4.54 11.68
N TYR A 169 -7.31 -4.09 12.92
CA TYR A 169 -7.94 -4.88 13.98
C TYR A 169 -8.80 -4.03 14.90
N GLY A 170 -9.67 -4.68 15.59
CA GLY A 170 -10.47 -4.12 16.67
C GLY A 170 -11.01 -5.24 17.54
N TYR A 171 -11.66 -4.84 18.63
CA TYR A 171 -12.33 -5.78 19.51
C TYR A 171 -13.83 -5.53 19.45
N ASP A 172 -14.60 -6.60 19.41
CA ASP A 172 -16.04 -6.51 19.54
C ASP A 172 -16.47 -6.23 20.98
N LYS A 173 -17.76 -6.09 21.23
CA LYS A 173 -18.33 -5.83 22.56
C LYS A 173 -18.04 -6.94 23.59
N LYS A 174 -17.64 -8.13 23.16
CA LYS A 174 -17.27 -9.27 24.01
C LYS A 174 -15.76 -9.37 24.24
N GLY A 175 -14.96 -8.48 23.64
CA GLY A 175 -13.52 -8.52 23.68
C GLY A 175 -12.90 -9.52 22.70
N ILE A 176 -13.65 -10.03 21.72
CA ILE A 176 -13.14 -10.89 20.66
C ILE A 176 -12.44 -10.01 19.63
N ILE A 177 -11.20 -10.39 19.29
CA ILE A 177 -10.44 -9.67 18.28
C ILE A 177 -10.95 -10.01 16.88
N VAL A 178 -11.05 -8.98 16.02
CA VAL A 178 -11.46 -9.08 14.63
C VAL A 178 -10.40 -8.42 13.77
N PHE A 179 -9.94 -9.09 12.74
CA PHE A 179 -8.98 -8.58 11.75
C PHE A 179 -9.65 -8.38 10.41
N ALA A 180 -9.24 -7.36 9.67
CA ALA A 180 -9.71 -7.15 8.30
C ALA A 180 -8.70 -6.36 7.48
N SER A 181 -8.74 -6.52 6.16
CA SER A 181 -7.90 -5.76 5.23
C SER A 181 -8.11 -4.26 5.35
N GLU A 182 -9.36 -3.80 5.58
CA GLU A 182 -9.66 -2.38 5.66
C GLU A 182 -10.49 -2.02 6.90
N ALA A 183 -10.29 -0.82 7.42
CA ALA A 183 -11.02 -0.33 8.60
C ALA A 183 -12.54 -0.32 8.40
N LYS A 184 -13.02 -0.05 7.18
CA LYS A 184 -14.46 -0.03 6.86
C LYS A 184 -15.16 -1.37 7.11
N ASN A 185 -14.45 -2.51 7.01
CA ASN A 185 -14.99 -3.83 7.32
C ASN A 185 -15.40 -3.94 8.80
N LEU A 186 -14.66 -3.26 9.68
CA LEU A 186 -14.79 -3.34 11.13
C LEU A 186 -15.81 -2.34 11.70
N ILE A 187 -16.24 -1.35 10.90
CA ILE A 187 -17.23 -0.34 11.31
C ILE A 187 -18.57 -1.03 11.60
N GLY A 188 -19.03 -0.87 12.84
CA GLY A 188 -20.24 -1.49 13.38
C GLY A 188 -20.01 -2.84 14.08
N LEU A 189 -18.84 -3.46 13.88
CA LEU A 189 -18.42 -4.69 14.61
C LEU A 189 -17.54 -4.35 15.81
N CYS A 190 -16.63 -3.40 15.66
CA CYS A 190 -15.64 -3.03 16.67
C CYS A 190 -15.87 -1.59 17.17
N GLU A 191 -15.63 -1.35 18.46
CA GLU A 191 -15.76 -0.02 19.05
C GLU A 191 -14.60 0.89 18.69
N LYS A 192 -13.38 0.36 18.74
CA LYS A 192 -12.16 1.05 18.33
C LYS A 192 -11.41 0.22 17.29
N ILE A 193 -11.03 0.88 16.22
CA ILE A 193 -10.31 0.27 15.10
C ILE A 193 -8.90 0.84 15.09
N ARG A 194 -7.91 -0.03 14.82
CA ARG A 194 -6.51 0.34 14.76
C ARG A 194 -5.84 -0.32 13.55
N PRO A 195 -4.87 0.36 12.90
CA PRO A 195 -4.02 -0.31 11.92
C PRO A 195 -3.16 -1.36 12.64
N PHE A 196 -3.02 -2.53 12.01
CA PHE A 196 -2.11 -3.57 12.50
C PHE A 196 -0.67 -3.11 12.27
N PRO A 197 0.21 -3.16 13.28
CA PRO A 197 1.57 -2.64 13.15
C PRO A 197 2.39 -3.44 12.11
N PRO A 198 3.13 -2.77 11.20
CA PRO A 198 4.03 -3.42 10.25
C PRO A 198 5.11 -4.25 10.95
N GLY A 199 5.52 -5.37 10.33
CA GLY A 199 6.56 -6.23 10.88
C GLY A 199 6.22 -6.91 12.20
N HIS A 200 4.93 -7.05 12.49
CA HIS A 200 4.45 -7.74 13.69
C HIS A 200 3.59 -8.94 13.33
N TYR A 201 3.51 -9.86 14.26
CA TYR A 201 2.45 -10.84 14.32
C TYR A 201 1.68 -10.73 15.65
N TYR A 202 0.41 -11.09 15.61
CA TYR A 202 -0.44 -11.28 16.78
C TYR A 202 -0.57 -12.77 17.07
N LYS A 203 -0.41 -13.15 18.34
CA LYS A 203 -0.67 -14.49 18.85
C LYS A 203 -0.97 -14.43 20.35
N ASP A 204 -1.95 -15.19 20.81
CA ASP A 204 -2.29 -15.38 22.23
C ASP A 204 -2.49 -14.05 23.01
N GLY A 205 -3.07 -13.03 22.36
CA GLY A 205 -3.34 -11.72 22.96
C GLY A 205 -2.21 -10.70 22.82
N GLU A 206 -1.06 -11.07 22.26
CA GLU A 206 0.13 -10.21 22.18
C GLU A 206 0.50 -9.88 20.72
N PHE A 207 0.98 -8.64 20.54
CA PHE A 207 1.62 -8.20 19.30
C PHE A 207 3.13 -8.29 19.44
N VAL A 208 3.77 -9.11 18.62
CA VAL A 208 5.22 -9.37 18.68
C VAL A 208 5.88 -8.83 17.43
N CYS A 209 6.86 -7.94 17.59
CA CYS A 209 7.68 -7.46 16.49
C CYS A 209 8.63 -8.56 16.02
N TYR A 210 8.46 -9.04 14.78
CA TYR A 210 9.38 -10.00 14.17
C TYR A 210 10.42 -9.32 13.27
N CYS A 211 10.11 -8.11 12.74
CA CYS A 211 11.03 -7.36 11.89
C CYS A 211 10.73 -5.85 11.95
N ASP A 212 11.61 -5.05 12.51
CA ASP A 212 11.65 -3.60 12.28
C ASP A 212 12.63 -3.35 11.12
N ILE A 213 12.10 -3.10 9.93
CA ILE A 213 12.90 -2.94 8.69
C ILE A 213 13.83 -1.72 8.73
N THR A 214 13.57 -0.77 9.62
CA THR A 214 14.37 0.45 9.76
C THR A 214 15.54 0.28 10.71
N LYS A 215 15.54 -0.80 11.50
CA LYS A 215 16.61 -1.07 12.46
C LYS A 215 17.86 -1.55 11.74
N VAL A 216 18.95 -0.80 11.92
CA VAL A 216 20.25 -1.07 11.33
C VAL A 216 21.17 -1.64 12.41
N ASP A 217 21.71 -2.83 12.19
CA ASP A 217 22.68 -3.45 13.10
C ASP A 217 24.10 -2.91 12.86
N GLU A 218 24.47 -2.72 11.59
CA GLU A 218 25.78 -2.20 11.18
C GLU A 218 25.65 -1.18 10.03
N ILE A 219 26.38 -0.07 10.15
CA ILE A 219 26.46 0.93 9.07
C ILE A 219 27.35 0.39 7.95
N CYS A 220 26.87 0.48 6.72
CA CYS A 220 27.58 0.09 5.51
C CYS A 220 28.86 0.94 5.33
N GLN A 221 30.00 0.27 5.17
CA GLN A 221 31.32 0.89 5.00
C GLN A 221 31.73 1.04 3.53
N ASP A 222 30.86 0.66 2.57
CA ASP A 222 31.14 0.76 1.14
C ASP A 222 31.50 2.20 0.73
N ASP A 223 32.39 2.33 -0.25
CA ASP A 223 32.65 3.62 -0.88
C ASP A 223 31.45 4.06 -1.77
N LEU A 224 31.51 5.27 -2.29
CA LEU A 224 30.40 5.85 -3.07
C LEU A 224 30.07 5.01 -4.32
N GLU A 225 31.08 4.55 -5.05
CA GLU A 225 30.87 3.76 -6.28
C GLU A 225 30.23 2.41 -5.96
N GLN A 226 30.68 1.75 -4.89
CA GLN A 226 30.10 0.48 -4.45
C GLN A 226 28.68 0.67 -3.92
N VAL A 227 28.42 1.73 -3.15
CA VAL A 227 27.06 2.09 -2.69
C VAL A 227 26.13 2.25 -3.89
N CYS A 228 26.52 3.01 -4.90
CA CYS A 228 25.71 3.23 -6.09
C CYS A 228 25.52 1.95 -6.93
N ALA A 229 26.54 1.10 -7.02
CA ALA A 229 26.45 -0.20 -7.69
C ALA A 229 25.42 -1.10 -6.98
N ASN A 230 25.48 -1.19 -5.66
CA ASN A 230 24.57 -1.99 -4.85
C ASN A 230 23.12 -1.44 -4.88
N ILE A 231 22.93 -0.12 -4.84
CA ILE A 231 21.62 0.52 -5.01
C ILE A 231 21.01 0.08 -6.35
N ARG A 232 21.77 0.19 -7.44
CA ARG A 232 21.28 -0.19 -8.77
C ARG A 232 20.95 -1.67 -8.85
N GLU A 233 21.85 -2.54 -8.42
CA GLU A 233 21.66 -4.00 -8.46
C GLU A 233 20.41 -4.43 -7.68
N LYS A 234 20.29 -3.96 -6.45
CA LYS A 234 19.17 -4.32 -5.57
C LYS A 234 17.83 -3.77 -6.06
N LEU A 235 17.80 -2.53 -6.56
CA LEU A 235 16.56 -1.98 -7.15
C LEU A 235 16.17 -2.73 -8.42
N VAL A 236 17.12 -3.05 -9.29
CA VAL A 236 16.85 -3.87 -10.50
C VAL A 236 16.29 -5.23 -10.09
N THR A 237 16.89 -5.90 -9.12
CA THR A 237 16.40 -7.19 -8.59
C THR A 237 15.00 -7.05 -7.98
N GLY A 238 14.75 -5.99 -7.20
CA GLY A 238 13.43 -5.72 -6.61
C GLY A 238 12.33 -5.49 -7.65
N ILE A 239 12.67 -4.82 -8.77
CA ILE A 239 11.76 -4.65 -9.90
C ILE A 239 11.53 -6.01 -10.59
N GLU A 240 12.58 -6.78 -10.89
CA GLU A 240 12.47 -8.08 -11.56
C GLU A 240 11.56 -9.06 -10.79
N LYS A 241 11.70 -9.14 -9.46
CA LYS A 241 10.81 -9.95 -8.61
C LYS A 241 9.34 -9.58 -8.82
N ARG A 242 9.04 -8.29 -8.96
CA ARG A 242 7.67 -7.75 -9.08
C ARG A 242 7.10 -7.78 -10.49
N LEU A 243 7.90 -8.21 -11.49
CA LEU A 243 7.40 -8.47 -12.84
C LEU A 243 6.80 -9.87 -12.99
N VAL A 244 7.04 -10.78 -12.03
CA VAL A 244 6.50 -12.15 -12.05
C VAL A 244 5.01 -12.09 -11.72
N ALA A 245 4.17 -12.37 -12.71
CA ALA A 245 2.71 -12.45 -12.57
C ALA A 245 2.14 -13.27 -13.73
N ASP A 246 1.08 -14.04 -13.47
CA ASP A 246 0.28 -14.71 -14.51
C ASP A 246 -0.68 -13.72 -15.18
N ALA A 247 -1.02 -12.64 -14.46
CA ALA A 247 -1.88 -11.57 -14.93
C ALA A 247 -1.09 -10.45 -15.65
N LYS A 248 -1.78 -9.60 -16.43
CA LYS A 248 -1.14 -8.50 -17.17
C LYS A 248 -0.68 -7.38 -16.28
N VAL A 249 0.56 -6.93 -16.52
CA VAL A 249 1.25 -5.89 -15.75
C VAL A 249 1.25 -4.56 -16.52
N GLY A 250 0.97 -3.47 -15.82
CA GLY A 250 1.09 -2.09 -16.28
C GLY A 250 1.92 -1.25 -15.31
N PHE A 251 2.17 0.00 -15.67
CA PHE A 251 3.08 0.87 -14.93
C PHE A 251 2.53 2.29 -14.84
N LEU A 252 2.56 2.88 -13.65
CA LEU A 252 2.33 4.30 -13.49
C LEU A 252 3.61 5.07 -13.80
N LEU A 253 3.53 6.02 -14.72
CA LEU A 253 4.67 6.80 -15.19
C LEU A 253 4.36 8.29 -15.11
N SER A 254 4.90 8.97 -14.11
CA SER A 254 4.73 10.41 -13.91
C SER A 254 5.82 11.26 -14.57
N GLY A 255 6.83 10.65 -15.20
CA GLY A 255 8.01 11.39 -15.68
C GLY A 255 8.95 11.87 -14.58
N GLY A 256 8.63 11.60 -13.30
CA GLY A 256 9.53 11.77 -12.17
C GLY A 256 10.58 10.64 -12.12
N LEU A 257 11.69 10.88 -11.39
CA LEU A 257 12.81 9.94 -11.28
C LEU A 257 12.36 8.51 -10.95
N ASP A 258 11.57 8.37 -9.89
CA ASP A 258 11.27 7.08 -9.28
C ASP A 258 10.44 6.17 -10.21
N SER A 259 9.32 6.67 -10.69
CA SER A 259 8.45 5.95 -11.65
C SER A 259 9.17 5.68 -12.97
N SER A 260 10.00 6.65 -13.44
CA SER A 260 10.76 6.49 -14.68
C SER A 260 11.82 5.40 -14.58
N LEU A 261 12.52 5.27 -13.44
CA LEU A 261 13.48 4.19 -13.20
C LEU A 261 12.79 2.82 -13.17
N VAL A 262 11.64 2.70 -12.50
CA VAL A 262 10.87 1.45 -12.50
C VAL A 262 10.49 1.05 -13.93
N CYS A 263 9.94 1.99 -14.71
CA CYS A 263 9.56 1.74 -16.10
C CYS A 263 10.76 1.40 -17.00
N ALA A 264 11.87 2.13 -16.86
CA ALA A 264 13.07 1.92 -17.67
C ALA A 264 13.71 0.54 -17.44
N VAL A 265 13.80 0.11 -16.17
CA VAL A 265 14.29 -1.23 -15.83
C VAL A 265 13.32 -2.30 -16.36
N ALA A 266 12.01 -2.13 -16.13
CA ALA A 266 11.01 -3.07 -16.60
C ALA A 266 10.99 -3.22 -18.13
N ALA A 267 11.11 -2.11 -18.87
CA ALA A 267 11.18 -2.12 -20.34
C ALA A 267 12.37 -2.92 -20.88
N ARG A 268 13.53 -2.85 -20.20
CA ARG A 268 14.73 -3.63 -20.58
C ARG A 268 14.60 -5.13 -20.29
N LYS A 269 13.76 -5.49 -19.33
CA LYS A 269 13.51 -6.91 -18.95
C LYS A 269 12.35 -7.53 -19.72
N SER A 270 11.47 -6.69 -20.27
CA SER A 270 10.33 -7.15 -21.06
C SER A 270 10.74 -7.50 -22.49
N LYS A 271 10.11 -8.55 -23.06
CA LYS A 271 10.26 -8.94 -24.47
C LYS A 271 9.36 -8.14 -25.42
N THR A 272 8.37 -7.47 -24.88
CA THR A 272 7.38 -6.66 -25.60
C THR A 272 7.31 -5.28 -24.99
N PRO A 273 6.87 -4.24 -25.72
CA PRO A 273 6.63 -2.93 -25.13
C PRO A 273 5.78 -3.03 -23.85
N ILE A 274 6.21 -2.37 -22.80
CA ILE A 274 5.44 -2.28 -21.56
C ILE A 274 4.32 -1.24 -21.72
N ARG A 275 3.25 -1.36 -20.95
CA ARG A 275 2.11 -0.42 -20.97
C ARG A 275 2.25 0.56 -19.81
N THR A 276 2.37 1.84 -20.13
CA THR A 276 2.56 2.92 -19.15
C THR A 276 1.38 3.90 -19.17
N PHE A 277 1.07 4.45 -18.00
CA PHE A 277 -0.06 5.36 -17.79
C PHE A 277 0.38 6.59 -17.02
N ALA A 278 -0.05 7.76 -17.50
CA ALA A 278 0.12 9.04 -16.81
C ALA A 278 -1.23 9.73 -16.63
N ILE A 279 -1.29 10.68 -15.71
CA ILE A 279 -2.47 11.51 -15.48
C ILE A 279 -2.06 12.97 -15.34
N GLY A 280 -2.90 13.86 -15.82
CA GLY A 280 -2.72 15.30 -15.64
C GLY A 280 -4.00 16.09 -15.81
N MET A 281 -4.03 17.26 -15.19
CA MET A 281 -5.09 18.24 -15.41
C MET A 281 -5.06 18.71 -16.88
N GLN A 282 -6.20 19.09 -17.42
CA GLN A 282 -6.31 19.67 -18.76
C GLN A 282 -5.40 20.90 -18.95
N LYS A 283 -5.09 21.60 -17.85
CA LYS A 283 -4.15 22.71 -17.78
C LYS A 283 -3.06 22.39 -16.77
N ASP A 284 -1.86 22.89 -16.99
CA ASP A 284 -0.72 22.84 -16.04
C ASP A 284 -0.17 21.45 -15.71
N ALA A 285 -0.42 20.44 -16.56
CA ALA A 285 0.07 19.08 -16.37
C ALA A 285 1.55 18.95 -16.81
N ILE A 286 2.46 19.38 -15.95
CA ILE A 286 3.91 19.33 -16.22
C ILE A 286 4.38 17.89 -16.43
N ASP A 287 3.89 16.97 -15.63
CA ASP A 287 4.31 15.58 -15.64
C ASP A 287 3.96 14.84 -16.95
N LEU A 288 2.86 15.19 -17.63
CA LEU A 288 2.49 14.54 -18.89
C LEU A 288 3.58 14.70 -19.96
N LYS A 289 4.18 15.89 -20.06
CA LYS A 289 5.28 16.14 -20.99
C LYS A 289 6.47 15.19 -20.74
N TYR A 290 6.89 15.10 -19.47
CA TYR A 290 8.06 14.28 -19.12
C TYR A 290 7.73 12.79 -19.11
N ALA A 291 6.51 12.39 -18.76
CA ALA A 291 6.05 11.02 -18.88
C ALA A 291 6.07 10.55 -20.34
N LYS A 292 5.56 11.38 -21.27
CA LYS A 292 5.60 11.10 -22.70
C LYS A 292 7.02 10.96 -23.23
N GLU A 293 7.94 11.83 -22.81
CA GLU A 293 9.34 11.79 -23.23
C GLU A 293 10.04 10.51 -22.74
N VAL A 294 9.81 10.11 -21.48
CA VAL A 294 10.32 8.83 -20.94
C VAL A 294 9.70 7.66 -21.69
N ALA A 295 8.39 7.69 -21.93
CA ALA A 295 7.67 6.63 -22.64
C ALA A 295 8.22 6.41 -24.06
N ASP A 296 8.50 7.50 -24.79
CA ASP A 296 9.10 7.45 -26.12
C ASP A 296 10.54 6.91 -26.07
N TYR A 297 11.32 7.32 -25.05
CA TYR A 297 12.69 6.84 -24.88
C TYR A 297 12.79 5.35 -24.60
N ILE A 298 11.91 4.82 -23.73
CA ILE A 298 11.90 3.39 -23.38
C ILE A 298 11.07 2.54 -24.36
N GLY A 299 10.37 3.16 -25.31
CA GLY A 299 9.54 2.46 -26.30
C GLY A 299 8.29 1.80 -25.73
N SER A 300 7.64 2.42 -24.73
CA SER A 300 6.42 1.89 -24.12
C SER A 300 5.15 2.27 -24.86
N GLU A 301 4.09 1.46 -24.71
CA GLU A 301 2.73 1.82 -25.09
C GLU A 301 2.15 2.75 -24.02
N HIS A 302 2.16 4.06 -24.29
CA HIS A 302 1.81 5.09 -23.32
C HIS A 302 0.39 5.60 -23.48
N THR A 303 -0.32 5.74 -22.37
CA THR A 303 -1.68 6.31 -22.30
C THR A 303 -1.71 7.47 -21.32
N GLU A 304 -2.23 8.61 -21.76
CA GLU A 304 -2.44 9.80 -20.94
C GLU A 304 -3.91 9.91 -20.54
N VAL A 305 -4.18 10.12 -19.25
CA VAL A 305 -5.51 10.37 -18.70
C VAL A 305 -5.62 11.86 -18.36
N ILE A 306 -6.53 12.56 -19.03
CA ILE A 306 -6.75 13.98 -18.81
C ILE A 306 -7.97 14.16 -17.92
N ILE A 307 -7.82 14.93 -16.84
CA ILE A 307 -8.89 15.20 -15.87
C ILE A 307 -9.21 16.69 -15.76
N THR A 308 -10.43 16.97 -15.31
CA THR A 308 -10.97 18.32 -15.10
C THR A 308 -11.15 18.63 -13.61
N LYS A 309 -11.43 19.89 -13.28
CA LYS A 309 -11.83 20.32 -11.92
C LYS A 309 -13.06 19.55 -11.42
N GLU A 310 -14.02 19.33 -12.30
CA GLU A 310 -15.25 18.59 -11.99
C GLU A 310 -14.96 17.13 -11.62
N ASP A 311 -14.04 16.48 -12.32
CA ASP A 311 -13.60 15.10 -12.02
C ASP A 311 -12.97 15.04 -10.62
N VAL A 312 -12.09 16.00 -10.32
CA VAL A 312 -11.40 16.12 -9.02
C VAL A 312 -12.39 16.27 -7.87
N LEU A 313 -13.30 17.25 -7.98
CA LEU A 313 -14.28 17.54 -6.92
C LEU A 313 -15.30 16.42 -6.76
N SER A 314 -15.71 15.76 -7.85
CA SER A 314 -16.63 14.62 -7.81
C SER A 314 -16.01 13.40 -7.13
N ALA A 315 -14.68 13.21 -7.25
CA ALA A 315 -13.98 12.08 -6.66
C ALA A 315 -13.65 12.28 -5.17
N LEU A 316 -13.70 13.50 -4.65
CA LEU A 316 -13.18 13.85 -3.32
C LEU A 316 -13.81 13.02 -2.18
N GLU A 317 -15.14 12.95 -2.12
CA GLU A 317 -15.84 12.23 -1.06
C GLU A 317 -15.58 10.72 -1.15
N ASP A 318 -15.62 10.14 -2.36
CA ASP A 318 -15.31 8.73 -2.59
C ASP A 318 -13.88 8.39 -2.16
N VAL A 319 -12.91 9.25 -2.51
CA VAL A 319 -11.50 9.06 -2.15
C VAL A 319 -11.29 9.09 -0.64
N ILE A 320 -11.89 10.02 0.08
CA ILE A 320 -11.79 10.06 1.55
C ILE A 320 -12.43 8.80 2.17
N GLY A 321 -13.60 8.40 1.68
CA GLY A 321 -14.29 7.19 2.13
C GLY A 321 -13.49 5.91 1.89
N LEU A 322 -12.83 5.78 0.74
CA LEU A 322 -12.01 4.60 0.41
C LEU A 322 -10.69 4.56 1.17
N LEU A 323 -10.04 5.71 1.37
CA LEU A 323 -8.76 5.80 2.08
C LEU A 323 -8.92 5.51 3.56
N GLY A 324 -9.98 6.01 4.18
CA GLY A 324 -10.16 5.98 5.64
C GLY A 324 -9.13 6.86 6.35
N THR A 325 -8.80 8.02 5.77
CA THR A 325 -7.95 9.05 6.37
C THR A 325 -8.52 10.45 6.11
N PHE A 326 -8.11 11.40 6.92
CA PHE A 326 -8.38 12.84 6.72
C PHE A 326 -7.09 13.63 6.46
N ASP A 327 -5.97 12.94 6.22
CA ASP A 327 -4.69 13.58 5.92
C ASP A 327 -4.70 14.32 4.57
N ILE A 328 -4.31 15.60 4.60
CA ILE A 328 -4.39 16.49 3.45
C ILE A 328 -3.53 15.99 2.29
N THR A 329 -2.27 15.65 2.56
CA THR A 329 -1.31 15.26 1.51
C THR A 329 -1.71 13.95 0.85
N THR A 330 -2.11 12.97 1.66
CA THR A 330 -2.57 11.68 1.17
C THR A 330 -3.80 11.82 0.29
N ILE A 331 -4.79 12.63 0.69
CA ILE A 331 -6.02 12.85 -0.08
C ILE A 331 -5.71 13.55 -1.41
N ARG A 332 -4.97 14.67 -1.39
CA ARG A 332 -4.60 15.41 -2.61
C ARG A 332 -3.91 14.51 -3.63
N ALA A 333 -2.93 13.72 -3.19
CA ALA A 333 -2.22 12.80 -4.07
C ALA A 333 -3.08 11.61 -4.52
N SER A 334 -4.04 11.19 -3.71
CA SER A 334 -4.90 10.04 -4.01
C SER A 334 -5.93 10.31 -5.09
N ILE A 335 -6.41 11.53 -5.24
CA ILE A 335 -7.43 11.86 -6.25
C ILE A 335 -6.92 11.53 -7.65
N GLY A 336 -5.71 11.99 -8.01
CA GLY A 336 -5.10 11.68 -9.29
C GLY A 336 -4.85 10.18 -9.45
N MET A 337 -4.30 9.52 -8.43
CA MET A 337 -4.06 8.08 -8.48
C MET A 337 -5.35 7.26 -8.64
N TYR A 338 -6.40 7.61 -7.92
CA TYR A 338 -7.71 6.96 -8.03
C TYR A 338 -8.28 7.09 -9.46
N LEU A 339 -8.25 8.30 -10.03
CA LEU A 339 -8.81 8.55 -11.36
C LEU A 339 -8.03 7.84 -12.47
N VAL A 340 -6.69 7.80 -12.42
CA VAL A 340 -5.91 7.04 -13.41
C VAL A 340 -6.15 5.55 -13.28
N CYS A 341 -6.23 5.01 -12.06
CA CYS A 341 -6.51 3.59 -11.84
C CYS A 341 -7.92 3.20 -12.30
N LYS A 342 -8.91 4.09 -12.10
CA LYS A 342 -10.27 3.91 -12.63
C LYS A 342 -10.26 3.82 -14.16
N ALA A 343 -9.57 4.74 -14.83
CA ALA A 343 -9.44 4.72 -16.29
C ALA A 343 -8.73 3.46 -16.81
N ILE A 344 -7.66 3.01 -16.12
CA ILE A 344 -6.96 1.76 -16.46
C ILE A 344 -7.91 0.56 -16.35
N HIS A 345 -8.65 0.48 -15.26
CA HIS A 345 -9.62 -0.58 -15.05
C HIS A 345 -10.72 -0.62 -16.13
N GLU A 346 -11.29 0.53 -16.45
CA GLU A 346 -12.40 0.63 -17.41
C GLU A 346 -11.97 0.37 -18.86
N GLN A 347 -10.71 0.66 -19.21
CA GLN A 347 -10.22 0.68 -20.59
C GLN A 347 -9.25 -0.46 -20.93
N THR A 348 -8.82 -1.24 -19.94
CA THR A 348 -7.77 -2.25 -20.16
C THR A 348 -8.05 -3.57 -19.42
N ASP A 349 -7.25 -4.57 -19.72
CA ASP A 349 -7.22 -5.86 -19.05
C ASP A 349 -6.02 -6.03 -18.11
N ILE A 350 -5.37 -4.93 -17.73
CA ILE A 350 -4.30 -4.92 -16.74
C ILE A 350 -4.87 -5.26 -15.35
N ARG A 351 -4.04 -5.98 -14.55
CA ARG A 351 -4.37 -6.43 -13.21
C ARG A 351 -3.36 -6.00 -12.17
N VAL A 352 -2.12 -5.79 -12.57
CA VAL A 352 -0.99 -5.45 -11.71
C VAL A 352 -0.44 -4.10 -12.16
N LEU A 353 -0.19 -3.20 -11.20
CA LEU A 353 0.45 -1.90 -11.44
C LEU A 353 1.71 -1.76 -10.58
N LEU A 354 2.84 -1.51 -11.23
CA LEU A 354 4.07 -1.10 -10.56
C LEU A 354 4.10 0.42 -10.40
N THR A 355 4.54 0.87 -9.20
CA THR A 355 4.62 2.29 -8.83
C THR A 355 6.01 2.65 -8.30
N GLY A 356 6.29 3.96 -8.16
CA GLY A 356 7.56 4.48 -7.63
C GLY A 356 7.52 4.90 -6.16
N GLU A 357 6.53 4.45 -5.37
CA GLU A 357 6.38 4.82 -3.95
C GLU A 357 7.56 4.33 -3.09
N ILE A 358 7.74 4.91 -1.89
CA ILE A 358 8.76 4.59 -0.87
C ILE A 358 10.13 5.27 -1.14
N SER A 359 10.43 5.66 -2.35
CA SER A 359 11.72 6.24 -2.69
C SER A 359 12.02 7.54 -1.93
N ASP A 360 11.00 8.36 -1.67
CA ASP A 360 11.14 9.65 -0.97
C ASP A 360 11.54 9.46 0.50
N GLU A 361 11.03 8.45 1.17
CA GLU A 361 11.33 8.13 2.57
C GLU A 361 12.72 7.56 2.74
N LEU A 362 13.22 6.86 1.73
CA LEU A 362 14.55 6.24 1.75
C LEU A 362 15.68 7.24 1.41
N PHE A 363 15.47 8.08 0.39
CA PHE A 363 16.52 8.96 -0.16
C PHE A 363 16.32 10.44 0.11
N GLY A 364 15.22 10.80 0.79
CA GLY A 364 14.87 12.16 1.10
C GLY A 364 13.90 12.81 0.13
N TYR A 365 13.19 13.78 0.64
CA TYR A 365 12.23 14.64 -0.04
C TYR A 365 12.62 16.11 0.18
N LYS A 366 11.96 17.07 -0.45
CA LYS A 366 12.29 18.49 -0.39
C LYS A 366 12.59 19.03 1.03
N TYR A 367 11.74 18.70 2.01
CA TYR A 367 11.93 19.18 3.38
C TYR A 367 13.13 18.55 4.09
N THR A 368 13.57 17.36 3.68
CA THR A 368 14.71 16.70 4.32
C THR A 368 16.04 17.38 4.02
N ASP A 369 16.07 18.29 3.04
CA ASP A 369 17.24 19.15 2.79
C ASP A 369 17.52 20.11 3.96
N PHE A 370 16.52 20.37 4.81
CA PHE A 370 16.63 21.18 6.02
C PHE A 370 17.09 20.39 7.26
N ALA A 371 17.39 19.10 7.12
CA ALA A 371 17.85 18.28 8.24
C ALA A 371 19.13 18.87 8.86
N PRO A 372 19.17 19.15 10.17
CA PRO A 372 20.30 19.83 10.81
C PRO A 372 21.55 18.95 10.89
N SER A 373 21.42 17.65 10.70
CA SER A 373 22.53 16.70 10.67
C SER A 373 22.14 15.41 9.92
N ALA A 374 23.15 14.63 9.53
CA ALA A 374 22.95 13.33 8.91
C ALA A 374 22.17 12.36 9.84
N GLN A 375 22.40 12.43 11.14
CA GLN A 375 21.67 11.65 12.14
C GLN A 375 20.20 12.08 12.26
N ALA A 376 19.91 13.38 12.15
CA ALA A 376 18.54 13.89 12.13
C ALA A 376 17.81 13.42 10.86
N PHE A 377 18.48 13.48 9.71
CA PHE A 377 17.98 12.91 8.45
C PHE A 377 17.64 11.42 8.61
N GLN A 378 18.55 10.61 9.16
CA GLN A 378 18.34 9.17 9.35
C GLN A 378 17.14 8.88 10.24
N LYS A 379 17.00 9.58 11.37
CA LYS A 379 15.85 9.43 12.28
C LYS A 379 14.53 9.78 11.60
N GLU A 380 14.53 10.82 10.78
CA GLU A 380 13.32 11.19 10.02
C GLU A 380 12.98 10.12 8.98
N SER A 381 13.97 9.60 8.24
CA SER A 381 13.80 8.51 7.30
C SER A 381 13.23 7.26 8.00
N GLU A 382 13.79 6.87 9.15
CA GLU A 382 13.26 5.75 9.96
C GLU A 382 11.81 5.96 10.37
N LYS A 383 11.46 7.18 10.84
CA LYS A 383 10.09 7.55 11.19
C LYS A 383 9.17 7.40 10.00
N ARG A 384 9.53 7.97 8.84
CA ARG A 384 8.70 7.96 7.64
C ARG A 384 8.50 6.57 7.06
N VAL A 385 9.53 5.74 7.07
CA VAL A 385 9.41 4.33 6.65
C VAL A 385 8.45 3.56 7.57
N ARG A 386 8.48 3.78 8.89
CA ARG A 386 7.51 3.15 9.82
C ARG A 386 6.07 3.66 9.61
N GLU A 387 5.90 4.89 9.15
CA GLU A 387 4.60 5.53 8.93
C GLU A 387 4.04 5.33 7.51
N LEU A 388 4.81 4.76 6.57
CA LEU A 388 4.41 4.54 5.16
C LEU A 388 3.01 3.96 5.01
N HIS A 389 2.67 3.00 5.84
CA HIS A 389 1.37 2.30 5.82
C HIS A 389 0.17 3.20 6.19
N MET A 390 0.41 4.43 6.63
CA MET A 390 -0.63 5.42 6.96
C MET A 390 -0.73 6.55 5.92
N TYR A 391 0.24 6.64 4.99
CA TYR A 391 0.35 7.71 4.00
C TYR A 391 0.54 7.16 2.57
N ASP A 392 1.75 7.12 2.04
CA ASP A 392 1.99 6.83 0.63
C ASP A 392 1.65 5.40 0.21
N VAL A 393 1.97 4.43 1.03
CA VAL A 393 1.62 3.02 0.79
C VAL A 393 0.12 2.78 0.99
N LEU A 394 -0.52 3.48 1.95
CA LEU A 394 -1.98 3.48 2.07
C LEU A 394 -2.64 3.98 0.79
N ARG A 395 -2.16 5.12 0.26
CA ARG A 395 -2.64 5.69 -1.00
C ARG A 395 -2.53 4.68 -2.13
N ALA A 396 -1.34 4.13 -2.34
CA ALA A 396 -1.10 3.18 -3.42
C ALA A 396 -2.03 1.97 -3.32
N ASP A 397 -2.10 1.31 -2.15
CA ASP A 397 -2.99 0.16 -1.97
C ASP A 397 -4.45 0.52 -2.24
N ARG A 398 -4.98 1.58 -1.60
CA ARG A 398 -6.40 1.91 -1.67
C ARG A 398 -6.85 2.34 -3.05
N CYS A 399 -6.12 3.27 -3.68
CA CYS A 399 -6.50 3.81 -4.99
C CYS A 399 -6.41 2.77 -6.10
N ILE A 400 -5.44 1.87 -6.00
CA ILE A 400 -5.22 0.80 -6.97
C ILE A 400 -6.23 -0.32 -6.73
N SER A 401 -6.38 -0.78 -5.49
CA SER A 401 -7.19 -1.94 -5.17
C SER A 401 -8.70 -1.73 -5.34
N VAL A 402 -9.23 -0.54 -5.06
CA VAL A 402 -10.66 -0.24 -5.28
C VAL A 402 -11.04 -0.33 -6.76
N ASN A 403 -10.07 -0.13 -7.64
CA ASN A 403 -10.20 -0.20 -9.09
C ASN A 403 -9.78 -1.56 -9.66
N SER A 404 -9.73 -2.61 -8.86
CA SER A 404 -9.52 -3.96 -9.40
C SER A 404 -8.11 -4.24 -9.88
N LEU A 405 -7.13 -3.61 -9.26
CA LEU A 405 -5.72 -3.67 -9.65
C LEU A 405 -4.87 -4.00 -8.42
N GLU A 406 -3.75 -4.69 -8.60
CA GLU A 406 -2.76 -4.94 -7.55
C GLU A 406 -1.64 -3.91 -7.61
N ALA A 407 -1.38 -3.24 -6.50
CA ALA A 407 -0.20 -2.40 -6.32
C ALA A 407 1.03 -3.25 -6.03
N ARG A 408 2.13 -3.00 -6.75
CA ARG A 408 3.47 -3.50 -6.42
C ARG A 408 4.44 -2.34 -6.32
N VAL A 409 5.22 -2.32 -5.24
CA VAL A 409 6.10 -1.20 -4.88
C VAL A 409 7.57 -1.64 -4.86
N PRO A 410 8.29 -1.59 -5.99
CA PRO A 410 9.65 -2.11 -6.10
C PRO A 410 10.66 -1.51 -5.12
N PHE A 411 10.53 -0.23 -4.77
CA PHE A 411 11.37 0.41 -3.75
C PHE A 411 11.14 -0.14 -2.34
N GLY A 412 10.04 -0.89 -2.13
CA GLY A 412 9.74 -1.64 -0.91
C GLY A 412 10.34 -3.04 -0.86
N ASP A 413 11.21 -3.42 -1.79
CA ASP A 413 11.96 -4.68 -1.70
C ASP A 413 12.75 -4.73 -0.39
N LEU A 414 12.57 -5.78 0.40
CA LEU A 414 13.10 -5.84 1.77
C LEU A 414 14.63 -5.79 1.79
N ASP A 415 15.30 -6.42 0.81
CA ASP A 415 16.75 -6.40 0.72
C ASP A 415 17.26 -5.01 0.28
N PHE A 416 16.54 -4.37 -0.63
CA PHE A 416 16.83 -2.99 -1.03
C PHE A 416 16.67 -2.01 0.14
N VAL A 417 15.55 -2.07 0.86
CA VAL A 417 15.28 -1.17 2.00
C VAL A 417 16.31 -1.36 3.10
N ARG A 418 16.62 -2.61 3.50
CA ARG A 418 17.66 -2.89 4.51
C ARG A 418 19.00 -2.29 4.11
N TYR A 419 19.41 -2.47 2.85
CA TYR A 419 20.67 -1.93 2.37
C TYR A 419 20.68 -0.39 2.40
N VAL A 420 19.64 0.26 1.88
CA VAL A 420 19.57 1.73 1.86
C VAL A 420 19.51 2.31 3.28
N MET A 421 18.79 1.68 4.20
CA MET A 421 18.76 2.10 5.60
C MET A 421 20.15 1.97 6.27
N ALA A 422 20.94 0.98 5.87
CA ALA A 422 22.30 0.76 6.39
C ALA A 422 23.37 1.69 5.80
N ILE A 423 23.10 2.41 4.71
CA ILE A 423 24.05 3.37 4.13
C ILE A 423 24.33 4.47 5.16
N ASP A 424 25.63 4.84 5.28
CA ASP A 424 26.06 5.94 6.13
C ASP A 424 25.21 7.20 5.87
N PRO A 425 24.52 7.72 6.90
CA PRO A 425 23.66 8.90 6.75
C PRO A 425 24.36 10.12 6.17
N GLU A 426 25.67 10.27 6.37
CA GLU A 426 26.47 11.37 5.79
C GLU A 426 26.51 11.31 4.26
N LYS A 427 26.36 10.11 3.67
CA LYS A 427 26.26 9.94 2.21
C LYS A 427 24.85 10.18 1.68
N LYS A 428 23.81 9.98 2.51
CA LYS A 428 22.40 10.15 2.13
C LYS A 428 21.91 11.59 2.23
N GLN A 429 22.36 12.32 3.25
CA GLN A 429 22.02 13.73 3.41
C GLN A 429 22.40 14.51 2.14
N ASN A 430 21.62 15.53 1.77
CA ASN A 430 21.83 16.28 0.52
C ASN A 430 23.10 17.15 0.54
N VAL A 431 24.26 16.51 0.72
CA VAL A 431 25.59 17.15 0.67
C VAL A 431 26.01 17.52 -0.76
N TYR A 432 25.40 16.91 -1.75
CA TYR A 432 25.68 17.12 -3.18
C TYR A 432 24.81 18.23 -3.80
N ARG A 433 23.96 18.89 -3.03
CA ARG A 433 23.01 19.92 -3.48
C ARG A 433 22.06 19.42 -4.59
N LYS A 434 21.76 18.13 -4.59
CA LYS A 434 20.83 17.47 -5.52
C LYS A 434 20.05 16.39 -4.79
N GLY A 435 18.75 16.55 -4.70
CA GLY A 435 17.88 15.59 -4.04
C GLY A 435 18.01 14.20 -4.66
N LYS A 436 18.05 13.16 -3.82
CA LYS A 436 18.23 11.76 -4.20
C LYS A 436 19.51 11.47 -5.00
N TYR A 437 20.60 12.18 -4.70
CA TYR A 437 21.85 12.07 -5.45
C TYR A 437 22.30 10.62 -5.63
N LEU A 438 22.33 9.81 -4.57
CA LEU A 438 22.77 8.41 -4.63
C LEU A 438 21.96 7.59 -5.64
N LEU A 439 20.64 7.76 -5.65
CA LEU A 439 19.78 7.06 -6.59
C LEU A 439 20.05 7.50 -8.04
N ARG A 440 20.20 8.81 -8.27
CA ARG A 440 20.51 9.35 -9.60
C ARG A 440 21.87 8.85 -10.08
N HIS A 441 22.90 8.98 -9.25
CA HIS A 441 24.27 8.56 -9.58
C HIS A 441 24.37 7.03 -9.80
N ALA A 442 23.58 6.24 -9.07
CA ALA A 442 23.50 4.81 -9.28
C ALA A 442 23.06 4.43 -10.71
N PHE A 443 22.22 5.25 -11.35
CA PHE A 443 21.69 5.01 -12.69
C PHE A 443 22.27 5.92 -13.79
N GLU A 444 23.32 6.70 -13.49
CA GLU A 444 24.00 7.56 -14.45
C GLU A 444 24.69 6.75 -15.55
N LYS A 445 25.21 5.57 -15.19
CA LYS A 445 25.80 4.64 -16.15
C LYS A 445 24.74 3.66 -16.67
N GLY A 446 24.75 3.43 -17.99
CA GLY A 446 23.93 2.39 -18.61
C GLY A 446 22.66 2.90 -19.32
N ASP A 447 22.54 4.21 -19.57
CA ASP A 447 21.51 4.81 -20.42
C ASP A 447 20.05 4.40 -20.08
N TYR A 448 19.74 4.30 -18.77
CA TYR A 448 18.40 3.95 -18.33
C TYR A 448 17.38 5.04 -18.64
N LEU A 449 17.77 6.30 -18.48
CA LEU A 449 16.94 7.49 -18.72
C LEU A 449 17.79 8.56 -19.45
N PRO A 450 17.14 9.48 -20.19
CA PRO A 450 17.80 10.69 -20.65
C PRO A 450 18.40 11.47 -19.46
N GLU A 451 19.58 12.08 -19.66
CA GLU A 451 20.32 12.78 -18.60
C GLU A 451 19.46 13.85 -17.90
N HIS A 452 18.74 14.66 -18.67
CA HIS A 452 17.89 15.72 -18.12
C HIS A 452 16.67 15.18 -17.35
N ILE A 453 16.17 13.97 -17.64
CA ILE A 453 15.14 13.28 -16.82
C ILE A 453 15.78 12.72 -15.55
N LEU A 454 16.94 12.05 -15.68
CA LEU A 454 17.67 11.50 -14.53
C LEU A 454 18.01 12.58 -13.50
N TRP A 455 18.32 13.79 -13.95
CA TRP A 455 18.74 14.91 -13.11
C TRP A 455 17.67 15.99 -12.92
N ARG A 456 16.42 15.75 -13.40
CA ARG A 456 15.28 16.65 -13.21
C ARG A 456 14.99 16.90 -11.73
N GLU A 457 14.62 18.13 -11.35
CA GLU A 457 14.19 18.45 -10.00
C GLU A 457 12.89 17.73 -9.61
N LYS A 458 12.78 17.36 -8.33
CA LYS A 458 11.60 16.67 -7.82
C LYS A 458 10.43 17.64 -7.68
N ALA A 459 9.27 17.27 -8.23
CA ALA A 459 7.96 17.85 -7.92
C ALA A 459 7.13 16.84 -7.09
N ALA A 460 6.24 17.34 -6.23
CA ALA A 460 5.26 16.48 -5.57
C ALA A 460 4.23 15.98 -6.60
N PHE A 461 3.76 14.76 -6.46
CA PHE A 461 2.78 14.18 -7.40
C PHE A 461 1.51 15.04 -7.51
N SER A 462 0.95 15.50 -6.38
CA SER A 462 -0.21 16.39 -6.38
C SER A 462 0.00 17.71 -7.12
N ASP A 463 1.22 18.25 -7.07
CA ASP A 463 1.59 19.50 -7.76
C ASP A 463 1.86 19.24 -9.25
N ALA A 464 2.40 18.09 -9.59
CA ALA A 464 2.83 17.73 -10.94
C ALA A 464 1.67 17.22 -11.83
N VAL A 465 0.63 16.63 -11.24
CA VAL A 465 -0.67 16.37 -11.91
C VAL A 465 -1.30 17.68 -12.41
N GLY A 466 -1.11 18.75 -11.65
CA GLY A 466 -1.48 20.13 -11.98
C GLY A 466 -1.57 20.98 -10.72
N HIS A 467 -0.87 22.11 -10.69
CA HIS A 467 -0.96 23.06 -9.58
C HIS A 467 -2.41 23.49 -9.32
N SER A 468 -3.21 23.62 -10.39
CA SER A 468 -4.63 23.95 -10.31
C SER A 468 -5.45 22.94 -9.50
N MET A 469 -5.09 21.65 -9.47
CA MET A 469 -5.83 20.65 -8.70
C MET A 469 -5.84 20.97 -7.20
N VAL A 470 -4.68 21.31 -6.63
CA VAL A 470 -4.58 21.66 -5.20
C VAL A 470 -5.27 22.98 -4.90
N ASP A 471 -5.15 23.95 -5.81
CA ASP A 471 -5.77 25.26 -5.66
C ASP A 471 -7.31 25.15 -5.76
N ASP A 472 -7.83 24.31 -6.67
CA ASP A 472 -9.26 24.01 -6.81
C ASP A 472 -9.86 23.35 -5.56
N LEU A 473 -9.13 22.44 -4.91
CA LEU A 473 -9.56 21.80 -3.66
C LEU A 473 -9.63 22.82 -2.51
N LYS A 474 -8.64 23.71 -2.40
CA LYS A 474 -8.63 24.79 -1.40
C LYS A 474 -9.76 25.76 -1.63
N GLU A 475 -9.94 26.23 -2.88
CA GLU A 475 -11.04 27.13 -3.26
C GLU A 475 -12.39 26.50 -2.92
N TYR A 476 -12.59 25.22 -3.24
CA TYR A 476 -13.81 24.51 -2.90
C TYR A 476 -14.05 24.48 -1.38
N ALA A 477 -13.05 24.15 -0.59
CA ALA A 477 -13.16 24.17 0.87
C ALA A 477 -13.46 25.58 1.42
N ASP A 478 -12.91 26.63 0.83
CA ASP A 478 -13.20 28.02 1.19
C ASP A 478 -14.66 28.39 0.92
N THR A 479 -15.28 27.81 -0.10
CA THR A 479 -16.73 28.01 -0.35
C THR A 479 -17.63 27.29 0.64
N CYS A 480 -17.14 26.23 1.31
CA CYS A 480 -17.92 25.43 2.26
C CYS A 480 -18.10 26.12 3.63
N TYR A 481 -17.17 27.00 4.03
CA TYR A 481 -17.16 27.58 5.38
C TYR A 481 -16.85 29.08 5.38
N THR A 482 -17.64 29.86 6.15
CA THR A 482 -17.19 31.20 6.59
C THR A 482 -16.12 31.04 7.67
N GLU A 483 -15.35 32.10 7.98
CA GLU A 483 -14.35 32.06 9.06
C GLU A 483 -14.99 31.71 10.42
N GLU A 484 -16.14 32.29 10.72
CA GLU A 484 -16.86 32.03 11.98
C GLU A 484 -17.35 30.58 12.06
N ALA A 485 -17.84 30.01 10.93
CA ALA A 485 -18.25 28.61 10.86
C ALA A 485 -17.05 27.69 11.03
N PHE A 486 -15.93 27.97 10.37
CA PHE A 486 -14.69 27.20 10.50
C PHE A 486 -14.20 27.17 11.96
N GLU A 487 -14.05 28.35 12.60
CA GLU A 487 -13.57 28.42 13.99
C GLU A 487 -14.51 27.70 14.96
N LYS A 488 -15.80 27.72 14.73
CA LYS A 488 -16.79 27.00 15.56
C LYS A 488 -16.73 25.50 15.33
N GLU A 489 -16.76 25.05 14.08
CA GLU A 489 -16.89 23.62 13.74
C GLU A 489 -15.60 22.85 14.09
N ARG A 490 -14.40 23.42 13.86
CA ARG A 490 -13.13 22.80 14.21
C ARG A 490 -12.98 22.46 15.69
N GLN A 491 -13.64 23.22 16.59
CA GLN A 491 -13.61 22.99 18.03
C GLN A 491 -14.28 21.65 18.47
N LYS A 492 -15.06 21.02 17.59
CA LYS A 492 -15.66 19.71 17.85
C LYS A 492 -14.61 18.60 17.88
N TYR A 493 -13.45 18.81 17.29
CA TYR A 493 -12.40 17.83 17.11
C TYR A 493 -11.21 18.12 18.03
N THR A 494 -11.02 17.31 19.06
CA THR A 494 -9.92 17.46 20.02
C THR A 494 -8.66 16.72 19.57
N TYR A 495 -8.82 15.61 18.85
CA TYR A 495 -7.72 14.84 18.28
C TYR A 495 -7.45 15.30 16.84
N ALA A 496 -6.18 15.61 16.51
CA ALA A 496 -5.79 16.15 15.21
C ALA A 496 -6.77 17.24 14.75
N GLN A 497 -6.86 18.32 15.55
CA GLN A 497 -7.81 19.41 15.29
C GLN A 497 -7.55 20.01 13.91
N PRO A 498 -8.58 20.17 13.08
CA PRO A 498 -8.45 20.82 11.78
C PRO A 498 -7.87 22.24 11.91
N PHE A 499 -6.91 22.58 11.04
CA PHE A 499 -6.19 23.87 11.07
C PHE A 499 -6.40 24.73 9.83
N THR A 500 -7.04 24.17 8.78
CA THR A 500 -7.52 24.88 7.59
C THR A 500 -8.94 24.45 7.28
N LYS A 501 -9.68 25.23 6.46
CA LYS A 501 -11.03 24.86 5.99
C LYS A 501 -10.99 23.54 5.21
N GLU A 502 -9.94 23.29 4.43
CA GLU A 502 -9.71 22.03 3.74
C GLU A 502 -9.58 20.86 4.72
N SER A 503 -8.75 20.98 5.75
CA SER A 503 -8.61 19.94 6.78
C SER A 503 -9.92 19.69 7.54
N LEU A 504 -10.75 20.71 7.74
CA LEU A 504 -12.08 20.56 8.34
C LEU A 504 -13.03 19.81 7.41
N LEU A 505 -13.08 20.18 6.14
CA LEU A 505 -13.90 19.49 5.14
C LEU A 505 -13.55 18.01 5.07
N TYR A 506 -12.27 17.69 5.00
CA TYR A 506 -11.80 16.30 4.92
C TYR A 506 -12.13 15.54 6.22
N ARG A 507 -12.00 16.18 7.37
CA ARG A 507 -12.38 15.58 8.64
C ARG A 507 -13.87 15.31 8.73
N GLU A 508 -14.73 16.20 8.30
CA GLU A 508 -16.18 16.01 8.32
C GLU A 508 -16.62 14.88 7.37
N ILE A 509 -16.02 14.81 6.18
CA ILE A 509 -16.27 13.69 5.25
C ILE A 509 -15.80 12.36 5.87
N PHE A 510 -14.60 12.34 6.46
CA PHE A 510 -14.09 11.15 7.15
C PHE A 510 -15.06 10.64 8.23
N GLU A 511 -15.60 11.53 9.07
CA GLU A 511 -16.52 11.14 10.14
C GLU A 511 -17.87 10.56 9.63
N LYS A 512 -18.28 10.83 8.39
CA LYS A 512 -19.45 10.16 7.78
C LYS A 512 -19.22 8.66 7.60
N TYR A 513 -17.99 8.25 7.24
CA TYR A 513 -17.63 6.86 6.93
C TYR A 513 -17.02 6.13 8.13
N TYR A 514 -16.32 6.85 8.99
CA TYR A 514 -15.55 6.32 10.12
C TYR A 514 -15.86 7.07 11.43
N PRO A 515 -17.13 7.10 11.86
CA PRO A 515 -17.53 7.90 13.02
C PRO A 515 -16.77 7.50 14.29
N GLY A 516 -16.09 8.47 14.91
CA GLY A 516 -15.34 8.27 16.15
C GLY A 516 -14.03 7.46 16.01
N GLN A 517 -13.54 7.24 14.79
CA GLN A 517 -12.33 6.44 14.53
C GLN A 517 -11.09 7.28 14.22
N ALA A 518 -11.11 8.58 14.48
CA ALA A 518 -10.01 9.47 14.13
C ALA A 518 -8.64 9.03 14.68
N GLU A 519 -8.62 8.42 15.88
CA GLU A 519 -7.40 7.92 16.52
C GLU A 519 -6.74 6.74 15.79
N MET A 520 -7.36 6.18 14.74
CA MET A 520 -6.70 5.21 13.87
C MET A 520 -5.69 5.85 12.89
N ILE A 521 -5.73 7.17 12.77
CA ILE A 521 -4.84 7.98 11.93
C ILE A 521 -3.79 8.64 12.82
N ALA A 522 -2.52 8.66 12.42
CA ALA A 522 -1.45 9.29 13.20
C ALA A 522 -1.57 10.83 13.31
N GLY A 523 -2.40 11.43 12.47
CA GLY A 523 -2.59 12.88 12.37
C GLY A 523 -2.36 13.38 10.94
N PHE A 524 -2.17 14.68 10.79
CA PHE A 524 -1.81 15.27 9.51
C PHE A 524 -0.32 15.06 9.24
N TRP A 525 0.01 14.64 8.02
CA TRP A 525 1.39 14.65 7.57
C TRP A 525 1.88 16.08 7.42
N MET A 526 3.00 16.38 8.04
CA MET A 526 3.68 17.68 7.93
C MET A 526 5.19 17.44 7.78
N PRO A 527 5.94 18.35 7.12
CA PRO A 527 7.39 18.41 7.27
C PRO A 527 7.78 18.42 8.76
N ASN A 528 9.01 18.05 9.08
CA ASN A 528 9.46 18.06 10.48
C ASN A 528 9.54 19.50 10.99
N GLN A 529 8.51 19.95 11.69
CA GLN A 529 8.34 21.34 12.15
C GLN A 529 9.39 21.79 13.18
N GLU A 530 10.19 20.87 13.73
CA GLU A 530 11.32 21.21 14.60
C GLU A 530 12.54 21.72 13.83
N TRP A 531 12.56 21.56 12.50
CA TRP A 531 13.67 21.98 11.67
C TRP A 531 13.48 23.40 11.14
N GLU A 532 14.54 24.19 11.21
CA GLU A 532 14.53 25.54 10.65
C GLU A 532 14.16 25.50 9.15
N GLY A 533 13.16 26.29 8.75
CA GLY A 533 12.62 26.31 7.38
C GLY A 533 11.50 25.31 7.11
N CYS A 534 11.11 24.47 8.07
CA CYS A 534 10.00 23.51 7.98
C CYS A 534 8.79 23.85 8.87
N ASP A 535 8.82 24.96 9.59
CA ASP A 535 7.67 25.47 10.36
C ASP A 535 6.64 26.12 9.42
N VAL A 536 5.87 25.26 8.76
CA VAL A 536 4.89 25.64 7.73
C VAL A 536 3.48 25.22 8.16
N THR A 537 2.50 25.99 7.69
CA THR A 537 1.07 25.74 7.96
C THR A 537 0.35 24.98 6.86
N ASP A 538 1.00 24.75 5.72
CA ASP A 538 0.51 23.95 4.60
C ASP A 538 1.49 22.77 4.38
N PRO A 539 1.03 21.53 4.26
CA PRO A 539 1.91 20.38 4.03
C PRO A 539 2.50 20.31 2.62
N SER A 540 2.07 21.19 1.70
CA SER A 540 2.57 21.23 0.32
C SER A 540 4.06 21.57 0.27
N ALA A 541 4.83 20.88 -0.57
CA ALA A 541 6.23 21.21 -0.81
C ALA A 541 6.42 22.62 -1.38
N ARG A 542 5.40 23.18 -2.04
CA ARG A 542 5.41 24.54 -2.64
C ARG A 542 5.71 25.66 -1.65
N VAL A 543 5.40 25.47 -0.36
CA VAL A 543 5.63 26.49 0.67
C VAL A 543 7.06 26.49 1.20
N LEU A 544 7.88 25.51 0.85
CA LEU A 544 9.26 25.39 1.28
C LEU A 544 10.18 26.29 0.46
N ALA A 545 11.14 26.95 1.12
CA ALA A 545 12.06 27.90 0.47
C ALA A 545 12.93 27.26 -0.64
N ASN A 546 13.15 25.94 -0.59
CA ASN A 546 13.93 25.19 -1.59
C ASN A 546 13.07 24.59 -2.71
N TYR A 547 11.78 24.93 -2.80
CA TYR A 547 10.93 24.40 -3.88
C TYR A 547 11.42 24.88 -5.26
N GLY A 548 11.74 26.17 -5.41
CA GLY A 548 12.35 26.75 -6.63
C GLY A 548 11.58 26.36 -7.90
N ALA A 549 12.33 26.00 -8.96
CA ALA A 549 11.83 25.51 -10.24
C ALA A 549 11.51 23.99 -10.22
N SER A 550 10.99 23.48 -9.11
CA SER A 550 10.68 22.07 -8.98
C SER A 550 9.60 21.64 -9.97
N GLY A 551 9.94 20.63 -10.77
CA GLY A 551 9.06 20.11 -11.82
C GLY A 551 9.31 20.71 -13.21
N GLU A 552 10.11 21.77 -13.32
CA GLU A 552 10.55 22.33 -14.61
C GLU A 552 11.67 21.53 -15.26
#